data_7912d49b24f09ec7a0f8725f1540ba9a
#
_entry.id   7912d49b24f09ec7a0f8725f1540ba9a
#
_cell.length_a   1.000
_cell.length_b   1.000
_cell.length_c   1.000
_cell.angle_alpha   90.00
_cell.angle_beta   90.00
_cell.angle_gamma   90.00
#
_symmetry.space_group_name_H-M   'P 1'
#
loop_
_entity.id
_entity.type
_entity.pdbx_description
1 polymer ?
#
loop_
_entity_poly.entity_id
_entity_poly.type
_entity_poly.pdbx_seq_one_letter_code
_entity_poly.pdbx_strand_id
1 'polypeptide(L)'
;MSVTIALAGNPNCGKTTMFNALTGANQYVGNWPGVTVEKKEGKLKNQKDVTVTDLPGIYSLSPYTLEEVVSRDYLLKEKPDVIIDLVDATNIERNLYLATQLLEIGIPVVIALNMVDLLKKNNIHINVKGL
;
A
#
# COMPACT_ATOMS: atom_id res chain seq x y z
N MET A 1 19.42 -4.40 -10.42
CA MET A 1 18.22 -5.17 -10.12
C MET A 1 17.15 -4.26 -9.52
N SER A 2 15.98 -4.26 -10.08
CA SER A 2 14.92 -3.36 -9.60
C SER A 2 13.93 -4.09 -8.71
N VAL A 3 13.40 -3.36 -7.74
CA VAL A 3 12.42 -3.89 -6.80
C VAL A 3 11.16 -3.05 -6.89
N THR A 4 10.01 -3.69 -6.87
CA THR A 4 8.73 -3.00 -6.90
C THR A 4 7.99 -3.24 -5.59
N ILE A 5 7.58 -2.16 -4.96
CA ILE A 5 6.80 -2.20 -3.73
C ILE A 5 5.41 -1.67 -4.04
N ALA A 6 4.39 -2.41 -3.63
CA ALA A 6 3.01 -1.94 -3.75
C ALA A 6 2.51 -1.51 -2.37
N LEU A 7 1.95 -0.31 -2.28
CA LEU A 7 1.31 0.16 -1.06
C LEU A 7 -0.18 -0.14 -1.12
N ALA A 8 -0.67 -0.89 -0.17
CA ALA A 8 -2.08 -1.23 -0.08
C ALA A 8 -2.65 -0.74 1.24
N GLY A 9 -3.95 -0.63 1.32
CA GLY A 9 -4.61 -0.24 2.55
C GLY A 9 -6.00 0.29 2.30
N ASN A 10 -6.75 0.45 3.37
CA ASN A 10 -8.09 1.01 3.29
C ASN A 10 -8.02 2.51 2.99
N PRO A 11 -9.09 3.08 2.42
CA PRO A 11 -9.15 4.51 2.23
C PRO A 11 -8.95 5.23 3.57
N ASN A 12 -8.21 6.35 3.52
CA ASN A 12 -7.98 7.19 4.70
C ASN A 12 -7.16 6.53 5.81
N CYS A 13 -6.31 5.59 5.47
CA CYS A 13 -5.44 4.95 6.47
C CYS A 13 -4.06 5.60 6.57
N GLY A 14 -3.85 6.73 5.91
CA GLY A 14 -2.56 7.40 5.93
C GLY A 14 -1.62 6.94 4.84
N LYS A 15 -2.12 6.22 3.86
CA LYS A 15 -1.31 5.66 2.78
C LYS A 15 -0.62 6.74 1.94
N THR A 16 -1.31 7.85 1.69
CA THR A 16 -0.73 8.97 0.95
C THR A 16 0.46 9.56 1.69
N THR A 17 0.34 9.70 3.01
CA THR A 17 1.42 10.22 3.84
C THR A 17 2.65 9.31 3.75
N MET A 18 2.43 8.00 3.84
CA MET A 18 3.53 7.05 3.72
C MET A 18 4.16 7.08 2.33
N PHE A 19 3.34 7.13 1.29
CA PHE A 19 3.84 7.19 -0.08
C PHE A 19 4.72 8.42 -0.27
N ASN A 20 4.27 9.58 0.21
CA ASN A 20 5.04 10.81 0.09
C ASN A 20 6.34 10.73 0.88
N ALA A 21 6.30 10.12 2.04
CA ALA A 21 7.50 9.97 2.87
C ALA A 21 8.54 9.07 2.21
N LEU A 22 8.08 8.03 1.52
CA LEU A 22 8.98 7.08 0.86
C LEU A 22 9.56 7.63 -0.44
N THR A 23 8.79 8.38 -1.19
CA THR A 23 9.21 8.81 -2.52
C THR A 23 9.68 10.27 -2.60
N GLY A 24 9.26 11.10 -1.67
CA GLY A 24 9.62 12.52 -1.72
C GLY A 24 9.07 13.18 -2.97
N ALA A 25 9.96 13.85 -3.72
CA ALA A 25 9.56 14.57 -4.92
C ALA A 25 9.57 13.70 -6.18
N ASN A 26 9.99 12.47 -6.08
CA ASN A 26 10.14 11.58 -7.24
C ASN A 26 8.85 10.80 -7.51
N GLN A 27 7.79 11.51 -7.85
CA GLN A 27 6.49 10.90 -8.07
C GLN A 27 5.98 11.12 -9.48
N TYR A 28 5.26 10.13 -9.99
CA TYR A 28 4.52 10.21 -11.23
C TYR A 28 3.05 9.99 -10.93
N VAL A 29 2.20 10.84 -11.47
CA VAL A 29 0.76 10.74 -11.28
C VAL A 29 0.08 10.62 -12.64
N GLY A 30 -0.79 9.64 -12.77
CA GLY A 30 -1.54 9.43 -13.99
C GLY A 30 -2.78 8.62 -13.68
N ASN A 31 -3.28 7.90 -14.67
CA ASN A 31 -4.42 7.01 -14.46
C ASN A 31 -4.01 5.58 -14.75
N TRP A 32 -4.68 4.63 -14.10
CA TRP A 32 -4.52 3.23 -14.45
C TRP A 32 -5.03 3.02 -15.87
N PRO A 33 -4.40 2.10 -16.64
CA PRO A 33 -4.78 1.92 -18.05
C PRO A 33 -6.26 1.65 -18.24
N GLY A 34 -6.88 2.43 -19.12
CA GLY A 34 -8.26 2.23 -19.53
C GLY A 34 -9.31 2.68 -18.53
N VAL A 35 -8.92 3.32 -17.43
CA VAL A 35 -9.87 3.73 -16.40
C VAL A 35 -9.52 5.12 -15.87
N THR A 36 -10.43 5.69 -15.07
CA THR A 36 -10.25 7.03 -14.51
C THR A 36 -9.66 7.01 -13.10
N VAL A 37 -9.29 5.84 -12.60
CA VAL A 37 -8.71 5.71 -11.25
C VAL A 37 -7.27 6.23 -11.29
N GLU A 38 -6.94 7.09 -10.34
CA GLU A 38 -5.61 7.70 -10.27
C GLU A 38 -4.54 6.69 -9.89
N LYS A 39 -3.42 6.77 -10.59
CA LYS A 39 -2.25 5.95 -10.32
C LYS A 39 -1.11 6.84 -9.86
N LYS A 40 -0.53 6.53 -8.72
CA LYS A 40 0.66 7.21 -8.22
C LYS A 40 1.80 6.23 -8.13
N GLU A 41 2.94 6.62 -8.66
CA GLU A 41 4.11 5.77 -8.65
C GLU A 41 5.33 6.66 -8.45
N GLY A 42 6.33 6.16 -7.74
CA GLY A 42 7.53 6.94 -7.51
C GLY A 42 8.71 6.06 -7.20
N LYS A 43 9.88 6.69 -7.14
CA LYS A 43 11.10 6.00 -6.75
C LYS A 43 11.35 6.23 -5.26
N LEU A 44 11.83 5.21 -4.59
CA LEU A 44 12.18 5.36 -3.18
C LEU A 44 13.33 6.36 -3.03
N LYS A 45 13.27 7.17 -1.99
CA LYS A 45 14.35 8.12 -1.70
C LYS A 45 15.67 7.38 -1.55
N ASN A 46 16.70 7.88 -2.20
CA ASN A 46 18.05 7.31 -2.12
C ASN A 46 18.19 5.89 -2.65
N GLN A 47 17.14 5.37 -3.28
CA GLN A 47 17.14 4.01 -3.85
C GLN A 47 16.41 4.03 -5.18
N LYS A 48 17.08 4.46 -6.21
CA LYS A 48 16.44 4.63 -7.52
C LYS A 48 16.00 3.33 -8.17
N ASP A 49 16.52 2.20 -7.71
CA ASP A 49 16.11 0.90 -8.23
C ASP A 49 14.80 0.42 -7.62
N VAL A 50 14.29 1.11 -6.61
CA VAL A 50 13.06 0.70 -5.94
C VAL A 50 11.92 1.59 -6.37
N THR A 51 10.91 0.99 -6.98
CA THR A 51 9.70 1.68 -7.40
C THR A 51 8.59 1.40 -6.40
N VAL A 52 7.91 2.46 -5.97
CA VAL A 52 6.77 2.34 -5.05
C VAL A 52 5.51 2.70 -5.82
N THR A 53 4.55 1.78 -5.88
CA THR A 53 3.27 2.00 -6.55
C THR A 53 2.19 2.12 -5.48
N ASP A 54 1.47 3.23 -5.50
CA ASP A 54 0.40 3.47 -4.55
C ASP A 54 -0.91 2.94 -5.13
N LEU A 55 -1.42 1.85 -4.56
CA LEU A 55 -2.68 1.28 -5.00
C LEU A 55 -3.85 2.12 -4.50
N PRO A 56 -5.00 2.09 -5.18
CA PRO A 56 -6.19 2.76 -4.67
C PRO A 56 -6.56 2.25 -3.29
N GLY A 57 -7.15 3.11 -2.46
CA GLY A 57 -7.63 2.68 -1.16
C GLY A 57 -8.76 1.68 -1.33
N ILE A 58 -8.65 0.52 -0.69
CA ILE A 58 -9.62 -0.56 -0.85
C ILE A 58 -9.86 -1.25 0.49
N TYR A 59 -11.03 -1.86 0.64
CA TYR A 59 -11.36 -2.65 1.82
C TYR A 59 -11.16 -4.13 1.59
N SER A 60 -11.10 -4.55 0.33
CA SER A 60 -10.94 -5.96 -0.03
C SER A 60 -10.44 -6.06 -1.46
N LEU A 61 -10.14 -7.27 -1.92
CA LEU A 61 -9.78 -7.52 -3.31
C LEU A 61 -10.94 -8.11 -4.09
N SER A 62 -12.16 -7.97 -3.57
CA SER A 62 -13.36 -8.41 -4.27
C SER A 62 -13.64 -7.50 -5.45
N PRO A 63 -14.18 -8.02 -6.57
CA PRO A 63 -14.35 -7.20 -7.77
C PRO A 63 -15.66 -6.39 -7.74
N TYR A 64 -15.91 -5.66 -6.67
CA TYR A 64 -17.14 -4.89 -6.54
C TYR A 64 -17.00 -3.42 -6.93
N THR A 65 -15.81 -2.87 -6.80
CA THR A 65 -15.56 -1.49 -7.20
C THR A 65 -14.44 -1.46 -8.21
N LEU A 66 -14.36 -0.35 -8.96
CA LEU A 66 -13.30 -0.18 -9.93
C LEU A 66 -11.92 -0.19 -9.25
N GLU A 67 -11.83 0.45 -8.09
CA GLU A 67 -10.59 0.49 -7.32
C GLU A 67 -10.13 -0.92 -6.93
N GLU A 68 -11.07 -1.76 -6.51
CA GLU A 68 -10.73 -3.13 -6.14
C GLU A 68 -10.29 -3.96 -7.34
N VAL A 69 -10.97 -3.79 -8.47
CA VAL A 69 -10.61 -4.49 -9.71
C VAL A 69 -9.20 -4.07 -10.14
N VAL A 70 -8.91 -2.78 -10.13
CA VAL A 70 -7.61 -2.26 -10.53
C VAL A 70 -6.51 -2.81 -9.64
N SER A 71 -6.71 -2.79 -8.33
CA SER A 71 -5.72 -3.28 -7.38
C SER A 71 -5.46 -4.77 -7.54
N ARG A 72 -6.53 -5.54 -7.67
CA ARG A 72 -6.41 -6.99 -7.84
C ARG A 72 -5.67 -7.33 -9.13
N ASP A 73 -6.06 -6.70 -10.24
CA ASP A 73 -5.42 -6.95 -11.52
C ASP A 73 -3.94 -6.60 -11.49
N TYR A 74 -3.59 -5.48 -10.86
CA TYR A 74 -2.20 -5.10 -10.74
C TYR A 74 -1.40 -6.17 -10.00
N LEU A 75 -1.91 -6.62 -8.85
CA LEU A 75 -1.18 -7.58 -8.04
C LEU A 75 -1.02 -8.92 -8.74
N LEU A 76 -2.02 -9.35 -9.49
CA LEU A 76 -1.96 -10.64 -10.18
C LEU A 76 -1.12 -10.60 -11.44
N LYS A 77 -1.12 -9.48 -12.15
CA LYS A 77 -0.41 -9.36 -13.42
C LYS A 77 1.00 -8.84 -13.28
N GLU A 78 1.19 -7.81 -12.49
CA GLU A 78 2.50 -7.18 -12.33
C GLU A 78 3.36 -7.83 -11.25
N LYS A 79 2.74 -8.50 -10.30
CA LYS A 79 3.42 -9.24 -9.24
C LYS A 79 4.56 -8.43 -8.61
N PRO A 80 4.25 -7.40 -7.82
CA PRO A 80 5.30 -6.64 -7.15
C PRO A 80 6.12 -7.56 -6.25
N ASP A 81 7.33 -7.13 -5.92
CA ASP A 81 8.23 -7.94 -5.09
C ASP A 81 7.76 -8.01 -3.63
N VAL A 82 7.10 -6.96 -3.17
CA VAL A 82 6.58 -6.93 -1.81
C VAL A 82 5.38 -5.99 -1.76
N ILE A 83 4.44 -6.32 -0.87
CA ILE A 83 3.27 -5.47 -0.61
C ILE A 83 3.42 -4.93 0.80
N ILE A 84 3.28 -3.61 0.95
CA ILE A 84 3.18 -3.00 2.26
C ILE A 84 1.70 -2.70 2.49
N ASP A 85 1.09 -3.40 3.44
CA ASP A 85 -0.31 -3.20 3.77
C ASP A 85 -0.42 -2.28 4.97
N LEU A 86 -0.83 -1.04 4.72
CA LEU A 86 -0.94 -0.05 5.78
C LEU A 86 -2.26 -0.25 6.52
N VAL A 87 -2.15 -0.59 7.79
CA VAL A 87 -3.29 -0.92 8.63
C VAL A 87 -3.52 0.19 9.64
N ASP A 88 -4.75 0.67 9.72
CA ASP A 88 -5.14 1.65 10.73
C ASP A 88 -5.37 0.91 12.05
N ALA A 89 -4.51 1.14 13.02
CA ALA A 89 -4.58 0.43 14.28
C ALA A 89 -5.85 0.72 15.09
N THR A 90 -6.56 1.79 14.76
CA THR A 90 -7.84 2.09 15.42
C THR A 90 -8.99 1.26 14.85
N ASN A 91 -8.77 0.57 13.73
CA ASN A 91 -9.77 -0.27 13.07
C ASN A 91 -9.13 -1.56 12.56
N ILE A 92 -8.43 -2.26 13.43
CA ILE A 92 -7.66 -3.44 13.03
C ILE A 92 -8.52 -4.52 12.38
N GLU A 93 -9.69 -4.80 12.96
CA GLU A 93 -10.53 -5.87 12.41
C GLU A 93 -10.92 -5.64 10.95
N ARG A 94 -11.31 -4.40 10.63
CA ARG A 94 -11.67 -4.06 9.27
C ARG A 94 -10.47 -4.18 8.32
N ASN A 95 -9.31 -3.76 8.80
CA ASN A 95 -8.10 -3.76 7.98
C ASN A 95 -7.53 -5.15 7.76
N LEU A 96 -7.70 -6.05 8.73
CA LEU A 96 -7.16 -7.40 8.62
C LEU A 96 -7.85 -8.22 7.53
N TYR A 97 -9.06 -7.88 7.17
CA TYR A 97 -9.74 -8.59 6.09
C TYR A 97 -8.95 -8.46 4.79
N LEU A 98 -8.54 -7.24 4.47
CA LEU A 98 -7.72 -7.01 3.28
C LEU A 98 -6.37 -7.72 3.41
N ALA A 99 -5.74 -7.66 4.58
CA ALA A 99 -4.46 -8.31 4.79
C ALA A 99 -4.54 -9.80 4.51
N THR A 100 -5.61 -10.44 4.95
CA THR A 100 -5.81 -11.87 4.69
C THR A 100 -5.86 -12.17 3.20
N GLN A 101 -6.57 -11.34 2.44
CA GLN A 101 -6.67 -11.53 1.00
C GLN A 101 -5.34 -11.29 0.30
N LEU A 102 -4.58 -10.31 0.75
CA LEU A 102 -3.25 -10.05 0.18
C LEU A 102 -2.31 -11.23 0.40
N LEU A 103 -2.36 -11.84 1.58
CA LEU A 103 -1.53 -13.00 1.87
C LEU A 103 -1.85 -14.19 0.97
N GLU A 104 -3.09 -14.33 0.55
CA GLU A 104 -3.50 -15.42 -0.31
C GLU A 104 -2.92 -15.32 -1.71
N ILE A 105 -2.51 -14.15 -2.14
CA ILE A 105 -1.92 -13.96 -3.46
C ILE A 105 -0.55 -14.59 -3.58
N GLY A 106 0.15 -14.73 -2.45
CA GLY A 106 1.46 -15.36 -2.44
C GLY A 106 2.64 -14.41 -2.58
N ILE A 107 2.37 -13.11 -2.61
CA ILE A 107 3.43 -12.09 -2.63
C ILE A 107 3.76 -11.74 -1.17
N PRO A 108 5.04 -11.57 -0.81
CA PRO A 108 5.39 -11.18 0.56
C PRO A 108 4.66 -9.92 0.99
N VAL A 109 4.07 -9.93 2.16
CA VAL A 109 3.30 -8.82 2.69
C VAL A 109 3.92 -8.35 4.00
N VAL A 110 4.18 -7.06 4.08
CA VAL A 110 4.64 -6.41 5.32
C VAL A 110 3.48 -5.57 5.81
N ILE A 111 3.09 -5.78 7.06
CA ILE A 111 1.99 -5.01 7.63
C ILE A 111 2.55 -3.82 8.40
N ALA A 112 2.15 -2.62 8.02
CA ALA A 112 2.57 -1.40 8.66
C ALA A 112 1.40 -0.82 9.44
N LEU A 113 1.55 -0.70 10.75
CA LEU A 113 0.50 -0.14 11.59
C LEU A 113 0.60 1.38 11.63
N ASN A 114 -0.51 2.04 11.37
CA ASN A 114 -0.59 3.48 11.39
C ASN A 114 -1.49 3.94 12.53
N MET A 115 -0.87 4.44 13.59
CA MET A 115 -1.58 5.03 14.73
C MET A 115 -1.08 6.45 14.86
N VAL A 116 -1.38 7.26 13.85
CA VAL A 116 -0.73 8.55 13.66
C VAL A 116 -0.67 9.40 14.95
N ASP A 117 -1.81 9.66 15.55
CA ASP A 117 -1.84 10.54 16.70
C ASP A 117 -1.23 9.90 17.94
N LEU A 118 -1.55 8.64 18.17
CA LEU A 118 -1.07 7.94 19.35
C LEU A 118 0.42 7.69 19.30
N LEU A 119 0.93 7.28 18.14
CA LEU A 119 2.35 7.00 17.98
C LEU A 119 3.19 8.26 18.10
N LYS A 120 2.74 9.36 17.52
CA LYS A 120 3.45 10.63 17.63
C LYS A 120 3.50 11.10 19.07
N LYS A 121 2.38 10.96 19.77
CA LYS A 121 2.27 11.43 21.13
C LYS A 121 3.13 10.65 22.11
N ASN A 122 3.16 9.35 21.94
CA ASN A 122 3.84 8.46 22.87
C ASN A 122 5.16 7.96 22.37
N ASN A 123 5.56 8.35 21.19
CA ASN A 123 6.82 7.95 20.60
C ASN A 123 7.00 6.42 20.59
N ILE A 124 5.95 5.73 20.24
CA ILE A 124 5.95 4.28 20.21
C ILE A 124 6.43 3.76 18.87
N HIS A 125 7.31 2.79 18.88
CA HIS A 125 7.80 2.15 17.68
C HIS A 125 7.20 0.76 17.56
N ILE A 126 6.54 0.51 16.44
CA ILE A 126 5.93 -0.79 16.20
C ILE A 126 6.77 -1.52 15.18
N ASN A 127 7.25 -2.70 15.56
CA ASN A 127 8.00 -3.55 14.67
C ASN A 127 7.02 -4.35 13.82
N VAL A 128 6.88 -3.98 12.55
CA VAL A 128 5.91 -4.61 11.68
C VAL A 128 6.43 -5.86 10.99
N LYS A 129 7.72 -6.08 11.01
CA LYS A 129 8.28 -7.25 10.35
C LYS A 129 7.96 -8.56 11.05
N GLY A 130 7.70 -8.51 12.32
CA GLY A 130 7.42 -9.69 13.10
C GLY A 130 5.96 -10.11 13.14
N LEU A 131 5.12 -9.37 12.48
CA LEU A 131 3.69 -9.66 12.54
C LEU A 131 3.26 -10.84 11.66
#